data_a8ca9fe372f9febf110573eb17905a77
#
_entry.id   a8ca9fe372f9febf110573eb17905a77
#
_cell.length_a   1.000
_cell.length_b   1.000
_cell.length_c   1.000
_cell.angle_alpha   90.00
_cell.angle_beta   90.00
_cell.angle_gamma   90.00
#
_symmetry.space_group_name_H-M   'P 1'
#
loop_
_entity.id
_entity.type
_entity.pdbx_description
1 polymer ?
#
loop_
_entity_poly.entity_id
_entity_poly.type
_entity_poly.pdbx_seq_one_letter_code
_entity_poly.pdbx_strand_id
1 'polypeptide(L)'
;MSTGGPIEGGPENIFKEMESRNRQVNIGENDHHANWFDCIRTRRRPSCDAELGHRSASLGHLTIITHKLQKSLKWDPIKEEFLNDDAANRLRIRAMRSPWRI
;
A
#
# COMPACT_ATOMS: atom_id res chain seq x y z
N MET A 1 21.39 6.79 7.79
CA MET A 1 20.81 7.05 6.47
C MET A 1 20.99 5.79 5.64
N SER A 2 19.95 5.02 5.44
CA SER A 2 19.99 3.83 4.57
C SER A 2 19.76 4.32 3.15
N THR A 3 20.81 4.40 2.36
CA THR A 3 20.71 4.49 0.91
C THR A 3 20.17 3.16 0.43
N GLY A 4 18.91 3.13 -0.01
CA GLY A 4 18.32 1.96 -0.62
C GLY A 4 19.20 1.50 -1.76
N GLY A 5 19.78 0.31 -1.63
CA GLY A 5 20.50 -0.34 -2.70
C GLY A 5 19.56 -0.64 -3.89
N PRO A 6 20.11 -0.95 -5.06
CA PRO A 6 19.30 -1.30 -6.21
C PRO A 6 18.43 -2.52 -5.88
N ILE A 7 17.16 -2.48 -6.31
CA ILE A 7 16.24 -3.60 -6.16
C ILE A 7 16.71 -4.69 -7.12
N GLU A 8 17.28 -5.76 -6.57
CA GLU A 8 17.69 -6.94 -7.34
C GLU A 8 16.56 -7.96 -7.39
N GLY A 9 16.28 -8.48 -8.56
CA GLY A 9 15.36 -9.61 -8.78
C GLY A 9 14.08 -9.24 -9.52
N GLY A 10 14.00 -9.62 -10.76
CA GLY A 10 12.84 -9.48 -11.64
C GLY A 10 13.23 -9.27 -13.10
N PRO A 11 12.31 -9.41 -14.05
CA PRO A 11 12.58 -9.11 -15.44
C PRO A 11 12.98 -7.65 -15.62
N GLU A 12 14.08 -7.39 -16.32
CA GLU A 12 14.63 -6.03 -16.53
C GLU A 12 13.62 -5.02 -17.12
N ASN A 13 12.65 -5.50 -17.87
CA ASN A 13 11.58 -4.66 -18.44
C ASN A 13 10.68 -4.05 -17.39
N ILE A 14 10.40 -4.76 -16.27
CA ILE A 14 9.57 -4.25 -15.17
C ILE A 14 10.27 -3.08 -14.48
N PHE A 15 11.57 -3.18 -14.24
CA PHE A 15 12.33 -2.11 -13.60
C PHE A 15 12.40 -0.85 -14.48
N LYS A 16 12.61 -1.01 -15.80
CA LYS A 16 12.58 0.11 -16.74
C LYS A 16 11.21 0.79 -16.79
N GLU A 17 10.13 0.02 -16.75
CA GLU A 17 8.77 0.55 -16.72
C GLU A 17 8.47 1.27 -15.40
N MET A 18 8.88 0.72 -14.27
CA MET A 18 8.76 1.37 -12.96
C MET A 18 9.58 2.65 -12.87
N GLU A 19 10.79 2.65 -13.42
CA GLU A 19 11.64 3.85 -13.47
C GLU A 19 11.03 4.97 -14.33
N SER A 20 10.42 4.61 -15.48
CA SER A 20 9.72 5.58 -16.33
C SER A 20 8.48 6.16 -15.65
N ARG A 21 7.74 5.36 -14.90
CA ARG A 21 6.59 5.81 -14.11
C ARG A 21 7.00 6.66 -12.91
N ASN A 22 8.09 6.30 -12.21
CA ASN A 22 8.61 7.07 -11.08
C ASN A 22 9.09 8.47 -11.47
N ARG A 23 9.54 8.68 -12.71
CA ARG A 23 9.89 10.03 -13.20
C ARG A 23 8.70 10.97 -13.31
N GLN A 24 7.48 10.45 -13.40
CA GLN A 24 6.25 11.25 -13.45
C GLN A 24 5.66 11.55 -12.07
N VAL A 25 6.00 10.74 -11.07
CA VAL A 25 5.65 11.03 -9.68
C VAL A 25 6.72 12.00 -9.17
N ASN A 26 6.42 13.28 -9.25
CA ASN A 26 7.18 14.31 -8.57
C ASN A 26 7.02 14.09 -7.06
N ILE A 27 7.83 13.17 -6.51
CA ILE A 27 7.99 13.02 -5.07
C ILE A 27 8.72 14.28 -4.62
N GLY A 28 7.96 15.36 -4.56
CA GLY A 28 8.46 16.64 -4.12
C GLY A 28 9.05 16.49 -2.73
N GLU A 29 10.26 16.97 -2.61
CA GLU A 29 10.99 17.17 -1.38
C GLU A 29 11.19 15.90 -0.53
N ASN A 30 12.44 15.54 -0.37
CA ASN A 30 12.94 14.37 0.35
C ASN A 30 12.64 14.38 1.87
N ASP A 31 11.81 15.29 2.37
CA ASP A 31 11.45 15.39 3.79
C ASP A 31 9.93 15.26 3.99
N HIS A 32 9.50 14.07 4.37
CA HIS A 32 8.10 13.77 4.70
C HIS A 32 7.56 14.65 5.84
N HIS A 33 8.39 15.01 6.79
CA HIS A 33 7.97 15.85 7.92
C HIS A 33 7.74 17.28 7.47
N ALA A 34 8.65 17.84 6.67
CA ALA A 34 8.49 19.17 6.12
C ALA A 34 7.23 19.27 5.24
N ASN A 35 7.01 18.28 4.38
CA ASN A 35 5.80 18.18 3.57
C ASN A 35 4.53 18.14 4.44
N TRP A 36 4.54 17.33 5.50
CA TRP A 36 3.40 17.22 6.41
C TRP A 36 3.12 18.52 7.14
N PHE A 37 4.13 19.18 7.70
CA PHE A 37 3.98 20.49 8.36
C PHE A 37 3.48 21.57 7.40
N ASP A 38 3.99 21.61 6.18
CA ASP A 38 3.53 22.55 5.17
C ASP A 38 2.07 22.30 4.80
N CYS A 39 1.67 21.05 4.65
CA CYS A 39 0.28 20.68 4.37
C CYS A 39 -0.68 21.04 5.52
N ILE A 40 -0.23 20.97 6.77
CA ILE A 40 -1.02 21.46 7.92
C ILE A 40 -1.27 22.97 7.83
N ARG A 41 -0.24 23.75 7.47
CA ARG A 41 -0.34 25.21 7.36
C ARG A 41 -1.17 25.65 6.16
N THR A 42 -0.93 25.03 5.01
CA THR A 42 -1.50 25.44 3.72
C THR A 42 -2.80 24.76 3.39
N ARG A 43 -3.18 23.71 4.14
CA ARG A 43 -4.31 22.81 3.86
C ARG A 43 -4.25 22.13 2.51
N ARG A 44 -3.06 21.99 1.94
CA ARG A 44 -2.83 21.20 0.74
C ARG A 44 -2.83 19.70 1.06
N ARG A 45 -3.06 18.90 0.05
CA ARG A 45 -2.98 17.44 0.13
C ARG A 45 -1.51 17.03 0.29
N PRO A 46 -1.15 16.20 1.30
CA PRO A 46 0.21 15.71 1.46
C PRO A 46 0.60 14.73 0.35
N SER A 47 1.91 14.57 0.14
CA SER A 47 2.45 13.62 -0.85
C SER A 47 2.04 12.17 -0.57
N CYS A 48 1.90 11.83 0.72
CA CYS A 48 1.36 10.55 1.17
C CYS A 48 0.10 10.83 1.99
N ASP A 49 -1.04 10.92 1.32
CA ASP A 49 -2.32 11.08 1.97
C ASP A 49 -2.89 9.76 2.51
N ALA A 50 -4.02 9.84 3.21
CA ALA A 50 -4.67 8.68 3.81
C ALA A 50 -5.07 7.61 2.79
N GLU A 51 -5.53 8.01 1.60
CA GLU A 51 -5.91 7.08 0.54
C GLU A 51 -4.70 6.32 -0.01
N LEU A 52 -3.62 7.03 -0.30
CA LEU A 52 -2.38 6.40 -0.77
C LEU A 52 -1.80 5.47 0.30
N GLY A 53 -1.79 5.92 1.56
CA GLY A 53 -1.34 5.11 2.70
C GLY A 53 -2.18 3.85 2.88
N HIS A 54 -3.50 3.97 2.79
CA HIS A 54 -4.44 2.84 2.86
C HIS A 54 -4.21 1.84 1.74
N ARG A 55 -4.12 2.29 0.48
CA ARG A 55 -3.88 1.41 -0.67
C ARG A 55 -2.53 0.69 -0.59
N SER A 56 -1.49 1.39 -0.16
CA SER A 56 -0.16 0.80 0.02
C SER A 56 -0.13 -0.26 1.13
N ALA A 57 -0.76 0.02 2.27
CA ALA A 57 -0.88 -0.95 3.36
C ALA A 57 -1.72 -2.17 2.96
N SER A 58 -2.84 -1.95 2.23
CA SER A 58 -3.70 -3.01 1.74
C SER A 58 -2.93 -4.01 0.88
N LEU A 59 -2.05 -3.55 -0.01
CA LEU A 59 -1.22 -4.43 -0.85
C LEU A 59 -0.39 -5.40 0.00
N GLY A 60 0.24 -4.92 1.08
CA GLY A 60 0.98 -5.76 2.02
C GLY A 60 0.10 -6.81 2.70
N HIS A 61 -1.09 -6.40 3.16
CA HIS A 61 -2.03 -7.33 3.80
C HIS A 61 -2.57 -8.39 2.82
N LEU A 62 -2.90 -8.00 1.58
CA LEU A 62 -3.35 -8.93 0.54
C LEU A 62 -2.26 -9.96 0.22
N THR A 63 -0.99 -9.55 0.17
CA THR A 63 0.15 -10.45 -0.03
C THR A 63 0.27 -11.48 1.09
N ILE A 64 0.09 -11.07 2.35
CA ILE A 64 0.12 -11.98 3.50
C ILE A 64 -1.03 -12.99 3.42
N ILE A 65 -2.23 -12.58 3.04
CA ILE A 65 -3.40 -13.45 2.92
C ILE A 65 -3.20 -14.48 1.81
N THR A 66 -2.74 -14.06 0.62
CA THR A 66 -2.45 -14.96 -0.50
C THR A 66 -1.37 -15.98 -0.14
N HIS A 67 -0.31 -15.51 0.52
CA HIS A 67 0.76 -16.41 1.00
C HIS A 67 0.24 -17.42 2.02
N LYS A 68 -0.57 -16.99 2.97
CA LYS A 68 -1.13 -17.87 4.00
C LYS A 68 -2.07 -18.94 3.43
N LEU A 69 -2.85 -18.59 2.41
CA LEU A 69 -3.80 -19.50 1.76
C LEU A 69 -3.17 -20.31 0.61
N GLN A 70 -1.94 -19.99 0.21
CA GLN A 70 -1.20 -20.65 -0.87
C GLN A 70 -2.01 -20.78 -2.18
N LYS A 71 -2.78 -19.76 -2.52
CA LYS A 71 -3.60 -19.73 -3.72
C LYS A 71 -3.70 -18.33 -4.32
N SER A 72 -3.96 -18.28 -5.63
CA SER A 72 -4.28 -17.03 -6.32
C SER A 72 -5.67 -16.55 -5.91
N LEU A 73 -5.80 -15.27 -5.56
CA LEU A 73 -7.03 -14.63 -5.13
C LEU A 73 -7.39 -13.47 -6.06
N LYS A 74 -8.68 -13.26 -6.27
CA LYS A 74 -9.19 -12.09 -7.01
C LYS A 74 -9.71 -11.05 -6.01
N TRP A 75 -9.22 -9.83 -6.12
CA TRP A 75 -9.56 -8.72 -5.26
C TRP A 75 -10.42 -7.68 -5.98
N ASP A 76 -11.48 -7.22 -5.35
CA ASP A 76 -12.25 -6.06 -5.78
C ASP A 76 -11.77 -4.82 -5.00
N PRO A 77 -11.09 -3.87 -5.65
CA PRO A 77 -10.53 -2.71 -4.97
C PRO A 77 -11.58 -1.65 -4.57
N ILE A 78 -12.81 -1.75 -5.09
CA ILE A 78 -13.90 -0.82 -4.77
C ILE A 78 -14.63 -1.29 -3.53
N LYS A 79 -15.00 -2.58 -3.50
CA LYS A 79 -15.67 -3.21 -2.37
C LYS A 79 -14.70 -3.61 -1.25
N GLU A 80 -13.41 -3.64 -1.57
CA GLU A 80 -12.35 -4.09 -0.68
C GLU A 80 -12.58 -5.51 -0.14
N GLU A 81 -12.96 -6.42 -1.06
CA GLU A 81 -13.23 -7.82 -0.73
C GLU A 81 -12.63 -8.78 -1.76
N PHE A 82 -12.38 -10.01 -1.32
CA PHE A 82 -12.00 -11.08 -2.23
C PHE A 82 -13.24 -11.65 -2.91
N LEU A 83 -13.19 -11.76 -4.24
CA LEU A 83 -14.29 -12.30 -5.03
C LEU A 83 -14.40 -13.81 -4.83
N ASN A 84 -15.58 -14.26 -4.41
CA ASN A 84 -15.94 -15.68 -4.26
C ASN A 84 -14.99 -16.48 -3.34
N ASP A 85 -14.47 -15.85 -2.28
CA ASP A 85 -13.59 -16.51 -1.34
C ASP A 85 -13.83 -16.06 0.11
N ASP A 86 -14.73 -16.75 0.79
CA ASP A 86 -15.09 -16.44 2.18
C ASP A 86 -13.94 -16.69 3.15
N ALA A 87 -13.07 -17.66 2.88
CA ALA A 87 -11.92 -17.94 3.73
C ALA A 87 -10.92 -16.78 3.69
N ALA A 88 -10.67 -16.21 2.52
CA ALA A 88 -9.83 -15.02 2.36
C ALA A 88 -10.48 -13.80 3.01
N ASN A 89 -11.80 -13.64 2.83
CA ASN A 89 -12.53 -12.52 3.42
C ASN A 89 -12.54 -12.53 4.95
N ARG A 90 -12.58 -13.70 5.59
CA ARG A 90 -12.44 -13.81 7.06
C ARG A 90 -11.08 -13.36 7.57
N LEU A 91 -10.03 -13.45 6.77
CA LEU A 91 -8.68 -13.04 7.16
C LEU A 91 -8.45 -11.53 7.08
N ARG A 92 -9.37 -10.76 6.47
CA ARG A 92 -9.29 -9.29 6.43
C ARG A 92 -9.52 -8.66 7.80
N ILE A 93 -10.25 -9.33 8.67
CA ILE A 93 -10.68 -8.81 9.97
C ILE A 93 -9.98 -9.59 11.08
N ARG A 94 -9.42 -8.88 12.05
CA ARG A 94 -8.92 -9.48 13.28
C ARG A 94 -10.03 -9.57 14.31
N ALA A 95 -10.08 -10.69 15.03
CA ALA A 95 -10.94 -10.79 16.20
C ALA A 95 -10.56 -9.69 17.21
N MET A 96 -11.51 -8.86 17.55
CA MET A 96 -11.33 -7.81 18.55
C MET A 96 -11.66 -8.33 19.94
N ARG A 97 -10.88 -7.89 20.93
CA ARG A 97 -11.18 -8.20 22.33
C ARG A 97 -12.36 -7.38 22.84
N SER A 98 -13.17 -7.94 23.71
CA SER A 98 -14.20 -7.19 24.44
C SER A 98 -13.55 -6.07 25.30
N PRO A 99 -14.16 -4.85 25.41
CA PRO A 99 -15.44 -4.43 24.84
C PRO A 99 -15.32 -3.79 23.43
N TRP A 100 -14.11 -3.72 22.88
CA TRP A 100 -13.81 -3.02 21.62
C TRP A 100 -14.26 -3.85 20.41
N ARG A 101 -15.52 -3.66 20.01
CA ARG A 101 -16.07 -4.24 18.77
C ARG A 101 -16.59 -3.10 17.91
N ILE A 102 -16.03 -2.98 16.74
CA ILE A 102 -16.49 -2.06 15.68
C ILE A 102 -17.31 -2.86 14.69
#